data_322f596557b3b26b7e3a0693c57e515e
#
_entry.id   322f596557b3b26b7e3a0693c57e515e
#
_cell.length_a   1.000
_cell.length_b   1.000
_cell.length_c   1.000
_cell.angle_alpha   90.00
_cell.angle_beta   90.00
_cell.angle_gamma   90.00
#
_symmetry.space_group_name_H-M   'P 1'
#
loop_
_entity.id
_entity.type
_entity.pdbx_description
1 polymer ?
#
loop_
_entity_poly.entity_id
_entity_poly.type
_entity_poly.pdbx_seq_one_letter_code
_entity_poly.pdbx_strand_id
1 'polypeptide(L)'
;MDIVLEKPWKNLKEYVKARLDEAVVELRLALVLLAEGYTRNAAGKAYQAFKSYLAAVAGEQRDKLAASFKDVDRIIAYMPTRAVAKISSTLGLEKEGRIALALHQYQYNGPDPEGVMSLYPDRESAKNDICWLAKRLMELIGTEIDTYIK
;
A
#
# COMPACT_ATOMS: atom_id res chain seq x y z
N MET A 1 2.30 6.65 13.64
CA MET A 1 3.08 5.99 14.70
C MET A 1 4.41 6.72 14.88
N ASP A 2 4.69 7.15 16.09
CA ASP A 2 5.86 7.99 16.38
C ASP A 2 7.03 7.16 16.92
N ILE A 3 7.32 6.06 16.28
CA ILE A 3 8.45 5.21 16.62
C ILE A 3 9.50 5.27 15.51
N VAL A 4 10.76 5.02 15.88
CA VAL A 4 11.83 4.92 14.90
C VAL A 4 11.64 3.62 14.11
N LEU A 5 11.50 3.73 12.80
CA LEU A 5 11.39 2.57 11.93
C LEU A 5 12.77 1.93 11.76
N GLU A 6 12.90 0.67 12.15
CA GLU A 6 14.15 -0.08 11.99
C GLU A 6 14.47 -0.25 10.50
N LYS A 7 15.74 -0.16 10.14
CA LYS A 7 16.15 -0.33 8.75
C LYS A 7 16.12 -1.81 8.35
N PRO A 8 15.64 -2.14 7.14
CA PRO A 8 15.53 -3.55 6.73
C PRO A 8 16.88 -4.30 6.72
N TRP A 9 17.97 -3.59 6.44
CA TRP A 9 19.30 -4.21 6.44
C TRP A 9 19.90 -4.38 7.84
N LYS A 10 19.30 -3.78 8.86
CA LYS A 10 19.75 -3.94 10.25
C LYS A 10 18.96 -5.00 11.00
N ASN A 11 17.65 -4.99 10.85
CA ASN A 11 16.76 -5.94 11.48
C ASN A 11 15.52 -6.13 10.63
N LEU A 12 15.59 -7.08 9.71
CA LEU A 12 14.51 -7.31 8.74
C LEU A 12 13.20 -7.70 9.42
N LYS A 13 13.26 -8.58 10.42
CA LYS A 13 12.05 -9.03 11.11
C LYS A 13 11.30 -7.86 11.77
N GLU A 14 12.02 -6.98 12.44
CA GLU A 14 11.42 -5.80 13.08
C GLU A 14 10.89 -4.81 12.04
N TYR A 15 11.62 -4.65 10.93
CA TYR A 15 11.16 -3.80 9.83
C TYR A 15 9.84 -4.31 9.26
N VAL A 16 9.78 -5.60 8.94
CA VAL A 16 8.56 -6.22 8.37
C VAL A 16 7.38 -6.07 9.34
N LYS A 17 7.61 -6.36 10.61
CA LYS A 17 6.58 -6.24 11.64
C LYS A 17 6.05 -4.82 11.73
N ALA A 18 6.95 -3.83 11.77
CA ALA A 18 6.56 -2.42 11.85
C ALA A 18 5.75 -1.99 10.64
N ARG A 19 6.15 -2.41 9.43
CA ARG A 19 5.42 -2.09 8.21
C ARG A 19 4.03 -2.74 8.18
N LEU A 20 3.91 -3.98 8.65
CA LEU A 20 2.60 -4.64 8.74
C LEU A 20 1.70 -3.95 9.77
N ASP A 21 2.25 -3.54 10.91
CA ASP A 21 1.50 -2.79 11.92
C ASP A 21 1.00 -1.46 11.35
N GLU A 22 1.84 -0.73 10.61
CA GLU A 22 1.43 0.49 9.92
C GLU A 22 0.29 0.22 8.94
N ALA A 23 0.42 -0.85 8.15
CA ALA A 23 -0.61 -1.20 7.18
C ALA A 23 -1.97 -1.41 7.84
N VAL A 24 -2.00 -2.09 8.99
CA VAL A 24 -3.24 -2.30 9.75
C VAL A 24 -3.82 -0.99 10.24
N VAL A 25 -2.99 -0.10 10.79
CA VAL A 25 -3.44 1.21 11.29
C VAL A 25 -4.02 2.05 10.16
N GLU A 26 -3.30 2.16 9.03
CA GLU A 26 -3.76 2.94 7.88
C GLU A 26 -5.05 2.36 7.29
N LEU A 27 -5.18 1.04 7.27
CA LEU A 27 -6.36 0.37 6.78
C LEU A 27 -7.59 0.69 7.65
N ARG A 28 -7.43 0.66 8.97
CA ARG A 28 -8.51 1.03 9.91
C ARG A 28 -8.94 2.47 9.69
N LEU A 29 -7.98 3.38 9.55
CA LEU A 29 -8.27 4.79 9.26
C LEU A 29 -9.01 4.96 7.95
N ALA A 30 -8.63 4.22 6.90
CA ALA A 30 -9.33 4.27 5.63
C ALA A 30 -10.81 3.91 5.79
N LEU A 31 -11.11 2.85 6.52
CA LEU A 31 -12.49 2.39 6.72
C LEU A 31 -13.30 3.36 7.57
N VAL A 32 -12.72 3.94 8.62
CA VAL A 32 -13.37 4.97 9.44
C VAL A 32 -13.70 6.21 8.59
N LEU A 33 -12.75 6.70 7.84
CA LEU A 33 -12.92 7.88 6.99
C LEU A 33 -13.96 7.63 5.89
N LEU A 34 -13.96 6.43 5.32
CA LEU A 34 -14.94 6.07 4.31
C LEU A 34 -16.36 6.06 4.88
N ALA A 35 -16.53 5.48 6.07
CA ALA A 35 -17.83 5.45 6.76
C ALA A 35 -18.36 6.84 7.08
N GLU A 36 -17.46 7.80 7.34
CA GLU A 36 -17.83 9.18 7.62
C GLU A 36 -18.00 10.05 6.36
N GLY A 37 -17.79 9.47 5.18
CA GLY A 37 -17.98 10.18 3.92
C GLY A 37 -16.76 10.92 3.38
N TYR A 38 -15.61 10.80 4.03
CA TYR A 38 -14.36 11.42 3.60
C TYR A 38 -13.64 10.50 2.61
N THR A 39 -14.24 10.31 1.44
CA THR A 39 -13.80 9.31 0.46
C THR A 39 -12.40 9.58 -0.09
N ARG A 40 -12.06 10.85 -0.35
CA ARG A 40 -10.70 11.20 -0.82
C ARG A 40 -9.64 10.86 0.22
N ASN A 41 -9.90 11.21 1.48
CA ASN A 41 -8.97 10.90 2.56
C ASN A 41 -8.87 9.39 2.78
N ALA A 42 -9.99 8.68 2.69
CA ALA A 42 -10.02 7.22 2.78
C ALA A 42 -9.18 6.58 1.66
N ALA A 43 -9.27 7.10 0.44
CA ALA A 43 -8.47 6.62 -0.69
C ALA A 43 -6.97 6.76 -0.41
N GLY A 44 -6.56 7.91 0.15
CA GLY A 44 -5.18 8.15 0.52
C GLY A 44 -4.68 7.18 1.59
N LYS A 45 -5.51 6.88 2.58
CA LYS A 45 -5.17 5.92 3.64
C LYS A 45 -5.10 4.49 3.11
N ALA A 46 -6.00 4.11 2.21
CA ALA A 46 -5.95 2.81 1.56
C ALA A 46 -4.65 2.64 0.74
N TYR A 47 -4.23 3.69 0.03
CA TYR A 47 -2.95 3.71 -0.67
C TYR A 47 -1.79 3.53 0.31
N GLN A 48 -1.78 4.27 1.42
CA GLN A 48 -0.71 4.17 2.43
C GLN A 48 -0.65 2.77 3.04
N ALA A 49 -1.82 2.16 3.31
CA ALA A 49 -1.88 0.80 3.82
C ALA A 49 -1.24 -0.20 2.84
N PHE A 50 -1.57 -0.07 1.55
CA PHE A 50 -0.96 -0.92 0.53
C PHE A 50 0.54 -0.70 0.45
N LYS A 51 0.98 0.54 0.46
CA LYS A 51 2.40 0.90 0.39
C LYS A 51 3.20 0.29 1.56
N SER A 52 2.67 0.36 2.77
CA SER A 52 3.32 -0.24 3.94
C SER A 52 3.37 -1.77 3.84
N TYR A 53 2.29 -2.40 3.41
CA TYR A 53 2.26 -3.83 3.15
C TYR A 53 3.30 -4.22 2.09
N LEU A 54 3.33 -3.47 0.98
CA LEU A 54 4.26 -3.72 -0.11
C LEU A 54 5.72 -3.63 0.36
N ALA A 55 6.02 -2.65 1.22
CA ALA A 55 7.36 -2.51 1.78
C ALA A 55 7.76 -3.73 2.62
N ALA A 56 6.82 -4.27 3.40
CA ALA A 56 7.07 -5.48 4.18
C ALA A 56 7.40 -6.68 3.28
N VAL A 57 6.57 -6.93 2.28
CA VAL A 57 6.75 -8.05 1.35
C VAL A 57 8.02 -7.87 0.52
N ALA A 58 8.29 -6.64 0.08
CA ALA A 58 9.52 -6.32 -0.67
C ALA A 58 10.77 -6.62 0.16
N GLY A 59 10.73 -6.31 1.45
CA GLY A 59 11.82 -6.64 2.36
C GLY A 59 12.09 -8.13 2.43
N GLU A 60 11.03 -8.93 2.55
CA GLU A 60 11.15 -10.39 2.61
C GLU A 60 11.62 -10.99 1.29
N GLN A 61 11.26 -10.38 0.17
CA GLN A 61 11.58 -10.88 -1.16
C GLN A 61 12.61 -10.01 -1.88
N ARG A 62 13.52 -9.45 -1.11
CA ARG A 62 14.56 -8.55 -1.60
C ARG A 62 15.28 -9.07 -2.85
N ASP A 63 15.61 -10.36 -2.85
CA ASP A 63 16.39 -10.95 -3.94
C ASP A 63 15.67 -10.91 -5.29
N LYS A 64 14.35 -10.97 -5.28
CA LYS A 64 13.55 -10.83 -6.51
C LYS A 64 13.62 -9.43 -7.10
N LEU A 65 13.90 -8.44 -6.26
CA LEU A 65 13.93 -7.03 -6.65
C LEU A 65 15.33 -6.53 -6.96
N ALA A 66 16.36 -7.21 -6.46
CA ALA A 66 17.76 -6.77 -6.57
C ALA A 66 18.22 -6.57 -8.01
N ALA A 67 17.74 -7.39 -8.95
CA ALA A 67 18.10 -7.30 -10.36
C ALA A 67 17.47 -6.07 -11.04
N SER A 68 16.36 -5.55 -10.51
CA SER A 68 15.57 -4.49 -11.13
C SER A 68 15.86 -3.10 -10.58
N PHE A 69 16.47 -3.02 -9.40
CA PHE A 69 16.72 -1.75 -8.72
C PHE A 69 18.18 -1.66 -8.29
N LYS A 70 18.84 -0.58 -8.70
CA LYS A 70 20.25 -0.34 -8.41
C LYS A 70 20.53 -0.18 -6.92
N ASP A 71 19.59 0.43 -6.19
CA ASP A 71 19.72 0.69 -4.76
C ASP A 71 18.51 0.06 -4.04
N VAL A 72 18.44 -1.28 -4.13
CA VAL A 72 17.27 -2.04 -3.69
C VAL A 72 16.94 -1.83 -2.21
N ASP A 73 17.94 -1.77 -1.34
CA ASP A 73 17.71 -1.62 0.10
C ASP A 73 17.05 -0.28 0.41
N ARG A 74 17.52 0.77 -0.24
CA ARG A 74 16.95 2.11 -0.05
C ARG A 74 15.55 2.21 -0.63
N ILE A 75 15.31 1.58 -1.78
CA ILE A 75 13.98 1.52 -2.39
C ILE A 75 13.00 0.82 -1.45
N ILE A 76 13.38 -0.30 -0.88
CA ILE A 76 12.55 -1.03 0.07
C ILE A 76 12.26 -0.17 1.31
N ALA A 77 13.30 0.41 1.90
CA ALA A 77 13.15 1.20 3.12
C ALA A 77 12.25 2.43 2.93
N TYR A 78 12.42 3.13 1.82
CA TYR A 78 11.71 4.36 1.52
C TYR A 78 10.36 4.09 0.84
N MET A 79 10.30 3.09 -0.01
CA MET A 79 9.14 2.72 -0.84
C MET A 79 8.55 3.93 -1.57
N PRO A 80 9.29 4.53 -2.52
CA PRO A 80 8.79 5.69 -3.24
C PRO A 80 7.64 5.33 -4.17
N THR A 81 6.69 6.25 -4.34
CA THR A 81 5.52 6.06 -5.20
C THR A 81 5.91 5.62 -6.61
N ARG A 82 7.00 6.18 -7.18
CA ARG A 82 7.46 5.83 -8.53
C ARG A 82 7.88 4.36 -8.69
N ALA A 83 8.18 3.67 -7.59
CA ALA A 83 8.60 2.28 -7.63
C ALA A 83 7.44 1.30 -7.39
N VAL A 84 6.29 1.77 -6.93
CA VAL A 84 5.16 0.91 -6.52
C VAL A 84 4.69 0.00 -7.65
N ALA A 85 4.52 0.54 -8.86
CA ALA A 85 4.02 -0.26 -9.99
C ALA A 85 4.94 -1.43 -10.32
N LYS A 86 6.24 -1.17 -10.42
CA LYS A 86 7.23 -2.20 -10.78
C LYS A 86 7.39 -3.25 -9.68
N ILE A 87 7.46 -2.81 -8.43
CA ILE A 87 7.56 -3.73 -7.30
C ILE A 87 6.31 -4.61 -7.22
N SER A 88 5.13 -4.00 -7.33
CA SER A 88 3.86 -4.74 -7.32
C SER A 88 3.82 -5.80 -8.41
N SER A 89 4.19 -5.43 -9.63
CA SER A 89 4.20 -6.35 -10.76
C SER A 89 5.19 -7.50 -10.52
N THR A 90 6.39 -7.20 -10.04
CA THR A 90 7.42 -8.21 -9.78
C THR A 90 6.99 -9.19 -8.69
N LEU A 91 6.25 -8.73 -7.69
CA LEU A 91 5.83 -9.54 -6.55
C LEU A 91 4.44 -10.19 -6.73
N GLY A 92 3.85 -10.11 -7.92
CA GLY A 92 2.56 -10.73 -8.18
C GLY A 92 1.35 -9.96 -7.63
N LEU A 93 1.51 -8.66 -7.40
CA LEU A 93 0.48 -7.77 -6.84
C LEU A 93 0.09 -6.67 -7.82
N GLU A 94 0.14 -6.97 -9.11
CA GLU A 94 -0.07 -5.96 -10.16
C GLU A 94 -1.44 -5.29 -10.06
N LYS A 95 -2.50 -6.07 -9.87
CA LYS A 95 -3.86 -5.52 -9.77
C LYS A 95 -4.00 -4.63 -8.55
N GLU A 96 -3.53 -5.11 -7.40
CA GLU A 96 -3.57 -4.36 -6.15
C GLU A 96 -2.78 -3.06 -6.26
N GLY A 97 -1.61 -3.10 -6.88
CA GLY A 97 -0.77 -1.92 -7.08
C GLY A 97 -1.42 -0.89 -7.98
N ARG A 98 -2.07 -1.32 -9.07
CA ARG A 98 -2.77 -0.40 -9.98
C ARG A 98 -3.94 0.29 -9.30
N ILE A 99 -4.72 -0.45 -8.53
CA ILE A 99 -5.83 0.11 -7.78
C ILE A 99 -5.32 1.10 -6.73
N ALA A 100 -4.28 0.73 -5.98
CA ALA A 100 -3.68 1.62 -5.00
C ALA A 100 -3.21 2.94 -5.61
N LEU A 101 -2.54 2.89 -6.77
CA LEU A 101 -2.09 4.10 -7.47
C LEU A 101 -3.25 4.94 -8.00
N ALA A 102 -4.32 4.30 -8.49
CA ALA A 102 -5.52 5.02 -8.91
C ALA A 102 -6.18 5.75 -7.73
N LEU A 103 -6.22 5.11 -6.56
CA LEU A 103 -6.74 5.73 -5.34
C LEU A 103 -5.84 6.87 -4.86
N HIS A 104 -4.54 6.76 -5.05
CA HIS A 104 -3.60 7.84 -4.75
C HIS A 104 -3.91 9.10 -5.57
N GLN A 105 -4.18 8.94 -6.87
CA GLN A 105 -4.62 10.04 -7.72
C GLN A 105 -5.95 10.63 -7.25
N TYR A 106 -6.90 9.78 -6.89
CA TYR A 106 -8.20 10.22 -6.41
C TYR A 106 -8.09 11.03 -5.12
N GLN A 107 -7.15 10.71 -4.26
CA GLN A 107 -6.91 11.47 -3.04
C GLN A 107 -6.70 12.96 -3.35
N TYR A 108 -5.95 13.27 -4.38
CA TYR A 108 -5.63 14.66 -4.74
C TYR A 108 -6.69 15.30 -5.64
N ASN A 109 -7.27 14.54 -6.55
CA ASN A 109 -8.07 15.10 -7.63
C ASN A 109 -9.58 14.86 -7.48
N GLY A 110 -9.99 13.92 -6.65
CA GLY A 110 -11.40 13.61 -6.43
C GLY A 110 -12.10 12.98 -7.64
N PRO A 111 -13.44 13.01 -7.64
CA PRO A 111 -14.22 12.48 -8.78
C PRO A 111 -13.93 13.28 -10.05
N ASP A 112 -13.77 12.56 -11.14
CA ASP A 112 -13.46 13.18 -12.44
C ASP A 112 -14.24 12.50 -13.55
N PRO A 113 -15.45 13.02 -13.90
CA PRO A 113 -16.25 12.45 -14.96
C PRO A 113 -15.56 12.42 -16.33
N GLU A 114 -14.61 13.32 -16.57
CA GLU A 114 -13.87 13.38 -17.83
C GLU A 114 -12.69 12.42 -17.89
N GLY A 115 -12.26 11.88 -16.74
CA GLY A 115 -11.18 10.90 -16.68
C GLY A 115 -9.79 11.44 -16.99
N VAL A 116 -9.58 12.74 -16.79
CA VAL A 116 -8.28 13.40 -17.06
C VAL A 116 -7.35 13.37 -15.85
N MET A 117 -7.90 13.70 -14.69
CA MET A 117 -7.12 13.88 -13.46
C MET A 117 -7.24 12.67 -12.52
N SER A 118 -8.27 11.88 -12.67
CA SER A 118 -8.53 10.70 -11.85
C SER A 118 -9.23 9.64 -12.71
N LEU A 119 -9.02 8.37 -12.39
CA LEU A 119 -9.67 7.24 -13.08
C LEU A 119 -11.10 7.00 -12.59
N TYR A 120 -11.52 7.67 -11.52
CA TYR A 120 -12.84 7.47 -10.94
C TYR A 120 -13.77 8.61 -11.33
N PRO A 121 -14.83 8.31 -12.12
CA PRO A 121 -15.77 9.35 -12.56
C PRO A 121 -16.66 9.86 -11.43
N ASP A 122 -16.84 9.06 -10.37
CA ASP A 122 -17.71 9.38 -9.26
C ASP A 122 -17.19 8.78 -7.95
N ARG A 123 -17.84 9.19 -6.85
CA ARG A 123 -17.49 8.73 -5.51
C ARG A 123 -17.72 7.22 -5.34
N GLU A 124 -18.80 6.68 -5.91
CA GLU A 124 -19.15 5.27 -5.74
C GLU A 124 -18.10 4.33 -6.35
N SER A 125 -17.58 4.69 -7.52
CA SER A 125 -16.51 3.90 -8.14
C SER A 125 -15.27 3.84 -7.28
N ALA A 126 -14.88 4.98 -6.71
CA ALA A 126 -13.73 5.04 -5.79
C ALA A 126 -14.00 4.24 -4.50
N LYS A 127 -15.19 4.39 -3.93
CA LYS A 127 -15.59 3.66 -2.73
C LYS A 127 -15.52 2.14 -2.95
N ASN A 128 -16.00 1.67 -4.10
CA ASN A 128 -15.95 0.24 -4.43
C ASN A 128 -14.51 -0.28 -4.45
N ASP A 129 -13.60 0.47 -5.01
CA ASP A 129 -12.19 0.07 -5.08
C ASP A 129 -11.50 0.20 -3.71
N ILE A 130 -11.86 1.19 -2.90
CA ILE A 130 -11.36 1.28 -1.52
C ILE A 130 -11.78 0.03 -0.74
N CYS A 131 -13.04 -0.37 -0.84
CA CYS A 131 -13.55 -1.56 -0.16
C CYS A 131 -12.87 -2.83 -0.66
N TRP A 132 -12.71 -2.95 -1.98
CA TRP A 132 -12.02 -4.10 -2.57
C TRP A 132 -10.59 -4.21 -2.07
N LEU A 133 -9.85 -3.10 -2.13
CA LEU A 133 -8.45 -3.09 -1.69
C LEU A 133 -8.33 -3.38 -0.19
N ALA A 134 -9.21 -2.80 0.62
CA ALA A 134 -9.22 -3.02 2.06
C ALA A 134 -9.44 -4.51 2.40
N LYS A 135 -10.42 -5.14 1.75
CA LYS A 135 -10.69 -6.56 1.95
C LYS A 135 -9.51 -7.42 1.52
N ARG A 136 -8.93 -7.09 0.37
CA ARG A 136 -7.76 -7.82 -0.16
C ARG A 136 -6.56 -7.69 0.77
N LEU A 137 -6.31 -6.48 1.28
CA LEU A 137 -5.20 -6.25 2.22
C LEU A 137 -5.39 -7.01 3.54
N MET A 138 -6.61 -7.09 4.06
CA MET A 138 -6.86 -7.87 5.26
C MET A 138 -6.48 -9.34 5.06
N GLU A 139 -6.80 -9.91 3.90
CA GLU A 139 -6.43 -11.29 3.57
C GLU A 139 -4.90 -11.43 3.47
N LEU A 140 -4.25 -10.52 2.73
CA LEU A 140 -2.81 -10.56 2.50
C LEU A 140 -2.01 -10.34 3.79
N ILE A 141 -2.40 -9.37 4.59
CA ILE A 141 -1.73 -9.06 5.88
C ILE A 141 -1.90 -10.24 6.85
N GLY A 142 -3.09 -10.84 6.91
CA GLY A 142 -3.35 -12.00 7.75
C GLY A 142 -2.43 -13.18 7.39
N THR A 143 -2.26 -13.45 6.10
CA THR A 143 -1.37 -14.50 5.62
C THR A 143 0.09 -14.23 5.99
N GLU A 144 0.56 -12.98 5.81
CA GLU A 144 1.94 -12.60 6.15
C GLU A 144 2.21 -12.74 7.64
N ILE A 145 1.29 -12.32 8.49
CA ILE A 145 1.43 -12.47 9.94
C ILE A 145 1.55 -13.94 10.31
N ASP A 146 0.71 -14.81 9.71
CA ASP A 146 0.70 -16.24 10.02
C ASP A 146 1.97 -16.95 9.56
N THR A 147 2.50 -16.58 8.40
CA THR A 147 3.65 -17.29 7.81
C THR A 147 5.00 -16.73 8.24
N TYR A 148 5.10 -15.42 8.51
CA TYR A 148 6.39 -14.78 8.76
C TYR A 148 6.60 -14.38 10.22
N ILE A 149 5.60 -13.75 10.85
CA ILE A 149 5.74 -13.18 12.20
C ILE A 149 5.62 -14.28 13.28
N LYS A 150 4.74 -15.24 13.08
CA LYS A 150 4.60 -16.39 13.97
C LYS A 150 5.74 -17.38 13.73
#